data_670220225a0100ca04baf0d68d699684
#
_entry.id   670220225a0100ca04baf0d68d699684
#
_cell.length_a   1.000
_cell.length_b   1.000
_cell.length_c   1.000
_cell.angle_alpha   90.00
_cell.angle_beta   90.00
_cell.angle_gamma   90.00
#
_symmetry.space_group_name_H-M   'P 1'
#
loop_
_entity.id
_entity.type
_entity.pdbx_description
1 polymer ?
#
loop_
_entity_poly.entity_id
_entity_poly.type
_entity_poly.pdbx_seq_one_letter_code
_entity_poly.pdbx_strand_id
1 'polypeptide(L)'
;MVGPSAEHADIARAVGYVWTPGGLETLYLRSQILLACREANIHPLTALWEDLDNLDGLRDFAKQGRQLGFRGMIAIHPSHVPLINQAFSPSDSDLKFYEGLISAYETAAAKGEGALRYRGLHVDKAHYDKAVDWLEQAREQLDMNRSAN
;
A
#
# COMPACT_ATOMS: atom_id res chain seq x y z
N MET A 1 17.14 -19.45 14.24
CA MET A 1 16.94 -18.40 15.27
C MET A 1 17.59 -17.16 14.69
N VAL A 2 16.81 -16.30 14.05
CA VAL A 2 17.31 -15.01 13.53
C VAL A 2 17.61 -14.17 14.76
N GLY A 3 18.87 -13.76 14.92
CA GLY A 3 19.27 -12.85 16.00
C GLY A 3 18.49 -11.53 15.93
N PRO A 4 18.52 -10.69 16.97
CA PRO A 4 17.88 -9.39 16.91
C PRO A 4 18.48 -8.62 15.72
N SER A 5 17.69 -8.48 14.66
CA SER A 5 18.10 -7.74 13.48
C SER A 5 18.22 -6.26 13.83
N ALA A 6 19.19 -5.60 13.21
CA ALA A 6 19.44 -4.16 13.41
C ALA A 6 18.35 -3.27 12.77
N GLU A 7 17.24 -3.86 12.41
CA GLU A 7 16.17 -3.24 11.65
C GLU A 7 15.57 -2.05 12.36
N HIS A 8 15.56 -0.93 11.65
CA HIS A 8 15.11 0.34 12.22
C HIS A 8 15.92 0.72 13.48
N ALA A 9 17.22 0.39 13.45
CA ALA A 9 18.13 0.46 14.60
C ALA A 9 17.98 1.75 15.41
N ASP A 10 17.81 2.88 14.75
CA ASP A 10 17.69 4.18 15.42
C ASP A 10 16.37 4.29 16.21
N ILE A 11 15.24 3.90 15.59
CA ILE A 11 13.94 3.96 16.24
C ILE A 11 13.84 2.86 17.29
N ALA A 12 14.27 1.63 16.98
CA ALA A 12 14.29 0.52 17.92
C ALA A 12 15.11 0.87 19.18
N ARG A 13 16.26 1.50 18.99
CA ARG A 13 17.09 1.98 20.10
C ARG A 13 16.39 3.05 20.95
N ALA A 14 15.68 3.97 20.30
CA ALA A 14 15.01 5.07 20.99
C ALA A 14 13.74 4.62 21.74
N VAL A 15 13.00 3.66 21.19
CA VAL A 15 11.71 3.20 21.71
C VAL A 15 11.83 1.90 22.52
N GLY A 16 12.86 1.09 22.26
CA GLY A 16 13.14 -0.15 23.00
C GLY A 16 12.38 -1.38 22.52
N TYR A 17 11.83 -1.38 21.28
CA TYR A 17 11.18 -2.56 20.74
C TYR A 17 12.18 -3.58 20.15
N VAL A 18 11.75 -4.82 20.04
CA VAL A 18 12.43 -5.88 19.30
C VAL A 18 11.64 -6.11 18.02
N TRP A 19 12.33 -5.99 16.89
CA TRP A 19 11.70 -6.18 15.59
C TRP A 19 11.23 -7.61 15.35
N THR A 20 10.08 -7.73 14.70
CA THR A 20 9.52 -9.03 14.26
C THR A 20 9.08 -8.97 12.79
N PRO A 21 9.12 -10.09 12.04
CA PRO A 21 8.65 -10.12 10.65
C PRO A 21 7.19 -9.67 10.48
N GLY A 22 6.37 -9.81 11.51
CA GLY A 22 4.97 -9.34 11.51
C GLY A 22 4.83 -7.84 11.65
N GLY A 23 5.86 -7.13 12.14
CA GLY A 23 5.92 -5.67 12.25
C GLY A 23 4.83 -5.05 13.13
N LEU A 24 4.25 -5.81 14.07
CA LEU A 24 3.21 -5.31 14.97
C LEU A 24 3.73 -4.20 15.88
N GLU A 25 4.96 -4.33 16.37
CA GLU A 25 5.66 -3.36 17.23
C GLU A 25 5.86 -2.00 16.56
N THR A 26 5.92 -1.95 15.22
CA THR A 26 6.06 -0.73 14.43
C THR A 26 4.75 -0.21 13.87
N LEU A 27 3.63 -0.94 14.02
CA LEU A 27 2.36 -0.61 13.39
C LEU A 27 1.87 0.80 13.76
N TYR A 28 1.94 1.15 15.04
CA TYR A 28 1.52 2.48 15.49
C TYR A 28 2.36 3.58 14.88
N LEU A 29 3.69 3.43 14.89
CA LEU A 29 4.62 4.41 14.29
C LEU A 29 4.37 4.57 12.78
N ARG A 30 4.23 3.47 12.06
CA ARG A 30 3.93 3.48 10.63
C ARG A 30 2.58 4.15 10.35
N SER A 31 1.57 3.90 11.18
CA SER A 31 0.26 4.55 11.04
C SER A 31 0.33 6.05 11.28
N GLN A 32 1.10 6.51 12.27
CA GLN A 32 1.31 7.94 12.53
C GLN A 32 2.01 8.63 11.35
N ILE A 33 3.06 8.02 10.80
CA ILE A 33 3.76 8.53 9.62
C ILE A 33 2.80 8.63 8.43
N LEU A 34 1.99 7.59 8.21
CA LEU A 34 1.01 7.58 7.12
C LEU A 34 0.01 8.73 7.24
N LEU A 35 -0.55 8.96 8.43
CA LEU A 35 -1.51 10.04 8.68
C LEU A 35 -0.85 11.41 8.48
N ALA A 36 0.36 11.62 9.00
CA ALA A 36 1.11 12.86 8.80
C ALA A 36 1.42 13.13 7.32
N CYS A 37 1.81 12.09 6.56
CA CYS A 37 2.02 12.20 5.11
C CYS A 37 0.73 12.58 4.37
N ARG A 38 -0.41 12.02 4.79
CA ARG A 38 -1.73 12.36 4.22
C ARG A 38 -2.12 13.80 4.50
N GLU A 39 -1.93 14.28 5.73
CA GLU A 39 -2.18 15.66 6.11
C GLU A 39 -1.28 16.63 5.32
N ALA A 40 -0.01 16.29 5.14
CA ALA A 40 0.95 17.08 4.37
C ALA A 40 0.80 16.92 2.83
N ASN A 41 -0.11 16.07 2.35
CA ASN A 41 -0.28 15.72 0.93
C ASN A 41 1.01 15.26 0.25
N ILE A 42 1.80 14.41 0.93
CA ILE A 42 3.01 13.79 0.41
C ILE A 42 2.86 12.27 0.32
N HIS A 43 3.65 11.62 -0.56
CA HIS A 43 3.61 10.18 -0.74
C HIS A 43 4.31 9.45 0.40
N PRO A 44 3.60 8.60 1.17
CA PRO A 44 4.20 7.82 2.24
C PRO A 44 4.99 6.64 1.67
N LEU A 45 6.24 6.50 2.11
CA LEU A 45 7.05 5.30 1.90
C LEU A 45 7.17 4.55 3.22
N THR A 46 6.99 3.22 3.19
CA THR A 46 7.24 2.39 4.37
C THR A 46 8.73 2.11 4.54
N ALA A 47 9.07 1.60 5.70
CA ALA A 47 10.43 1.29 6.08
C ALA A 47 11.07 0.22 5.17
N LEU A 48 12.37 0.07 5.29
CA LEU A 48 13.18 -0.91 4.58
C LEU A 48 13.05 -2.32 5.18
N TRP A 49 13.60 -3.31 4.47
CA TRP A 49 13.72 -4.70 4.91
C TRP A 49 15.20 -5.08 4.94
N GLU A 50 15.72 -5.51 6.09
CA GLU A 50 17.17 -5.74 6.29
C GLU A 50 17.61 -7.19 6.11
N ASP A 51 16.70 -8.17 6.25
CA ASP A 51 17.02 -9.58 6.05
C ASP A 51 17.12 -9.92 4.55
N LEU A 52 18.32 -9.79 3.99
CA LEU A 52 18.59 -9.96 2.56
C LEU A 52 18.30 -11.37 2.06
N ASP A 53 18.35 -12.37 2.92
CA ASP A 53 18.14 -13.77 2.59
C ASP A 53 16.66 -14.18 2.63
N ASN A 54 15.83 -13.40 3.33
CA ASN A 54 14.40 -13.67 3.50
C ASN A 54 13.53 -12.83 2.57
N LEU A 55 13.54 -13.16 1.28
CA LEU A 55 12.76 -12.47 0.26
C LEU A 55 11.23 -12.69 0.39
N ASP A 56 10.80 -13.79 1.00
CA ASP A 56 9.38 -14.02 1.26
C ASP A 56 8.88 -13.11 2.37
N GLY A 57 9.65 -12.91 3.43
CA GLY A 57 9.37 -11.92 4.45
C GLY A 57 9.27 -10.49 3.89
N LEU A 58 10.17 -10.14 2.96
CA LEU A 58 10.10 -8.86 2.23
C LEU A 58 8.76 -8.70 1.49
N ARG A 59 8.30 -9.75 0.75
CA ARG A 59 7.01 -9.72 0.03
C ARG A 59 5.84 -9.46 0.98
N ASP A 60 5.81 -10.17 2.09
CA ASP A 60 4.75 -10.05 3.09
C ASP A 60 4.75 -8.67 3.75
N PHE A 61 5.93 -8.16 4.09
CA PHE A 61 6.07 -6.82 4.67
C PHE A 61 5.68 -5.71 3.69
N ALA A 62 6.09 -5.81 2.42
CA ALA A 62 5.71 -4.88 1.36
C ALA A 62 4.19 -4.90 1.11
N LYS A 63 3.58 -6.09 1.09
CA LYS A 63 2.12 -6.27 0.98
C LYS A 63 1.38 -5.63 2.15
N GLN A 64 1.88 -5.82 3.38
CA GLN A 64 1.32 -5.18 4.58
C GLN A 64 1.43 -3.65 4.47
N GLY A 65 2.57 -3.12 4.03
CA GLY A 65 2.77 -1.68 3.78
C GLY A 65 1.72 -1.12 2.81
N ARG A 66 1.51 -1.81 1.67
CA ARG A 66 0.46 -1.44 0.70
C ARG A 66 -0.94 -1.47 1.33
N GLN A 67 -1.27 -2.49 2.11
CA GLN A 67 -2.58 -2.61 2.79
C GLN A 67 -2.82 -1.47 3.79
N LEU A 68 -1.77 -1.00 4.47
CA LEU A 68 -1.83 0.16 5.36
C LEU A 68 -2.06 1.48 4.60
N GLY A 69 -1.69 1.56 3.32
CA GLY A 69 -1.85 2.75 2.48
C GLY A 69 -0.55 3.44 2.09
N PHE A 70 0.60 2.82 2.33
CA PHE A 70 1.88 3.26 1.79
C PHE A 70 1.90 3.12 0.26
N ARG A 71 2.70 3.96 -0.42
CA ARG A 71 2.81 3.98 -1.88
C ARG A 71 4.11 3.38 -2.40
N GLY A 72 4.99 2.99 -1.53
CA GLY A 72 6.27 2.38 -1.85
C GLY A 72 7.01 1.98 -0.60
N MET A 73 8.21 1.48 -0.79
CA MET A 73 9.10 0.98 0.25
C MET A 73 10.55 1.37 -0.07
N ILE A 74 11.35 1.65 0.94
CA ILE A 74 12.78 1.92 0.76
C ILE A 74 13.50 0.61 0.46
N ALA A 75 14.23 0.56 -0.67
CA ALA A 75 15.07 -0.58 -1.05
C ALA A 75 16.52 -0.31 -0.63
N ILE A 76 17.14 -1.27 0.07
CA ILE A 76 18.56 -1.22 0.45
C ILE A 76 19.43 -2.19 -0.34
N HIS A 77 18.81 -3.07 -1.15
CA HIS A 77 19.52 -4.02 -1.99
C HIS A 77 18.84 -4.14 -3.38
N PRO A 78 19.61 -4.32 -4.48
CA PRO A 78 19.03 -4.44 -5.82
C PRO A 78 18.02 -5.58 -5.99
N SER A 79 18.19 -6.71 -5.28
CA SER A 79 17.26 -7.85 -5.33
C SER A 79 15.87 -7.52 -4.77
N HIS A 80 15.74 -6.47 -3.94
CA HIS A 80 14.47 -6.03 -3.38
C HIS A 80 13.60 -5.28 -4.39
N VAL A 81 14.23 -4.58 -5.34
CA VAL A 81 13.53 -3.67 -6.26
C VAL A 81 12.41 -4.35 -7.05
N PRO A 82 12.62 -5.52 -7.70
CA PRO A 82 11.53 -6.18 -8.43
C PRO A 82 10.36 -6.57 -7.54
N LEU A 83 10.63 -7.03 -6.31
CA LEU A 83 9.62 -7.49 -5.37
C LEU A 83 8.80 -6.31 -4.81
N ILE A 84 9.47 -5.21 -4.49
CA ILE A 84 8.82 -3.98 -4.05
C ILE A 84 7.94 -3.43 -5.18
N ASN A 85 8.47 -3.33 -6.39
CA ASN A 85 7.71 -2.85 -7.55
C ASN A 85 6.47 -3.74 -7.78
N GLN A 86 6.62 -5.05 -7.73
CA GLN A 86 5.48 -5.97 -7.85
C GLN A 86 4.43 -5.76 -6.75
N ALA A 87 4.86 -5.58 -5.50
CA ALA A 87 3.95 -5.42 -4.37
C ALA A 87 3.15 -4.11 -4.44
N PHE A 88 3.77 -3.02 -4.89
CA PHE A 88 3.14 -1.70 -4.92
C PHE A 88 2.49 -1.33 -6.27
N SER A 89 2.79 -2.07 -7.35
CA SER A 89 2.14 -1.83 -8.64
C SER A 89 0.66 -2.24 -8.63
N PRO A 90 -0.21 -1.50 -9.32
CA PRO A 90 -1.59 -1.91 -9.54
C PRO A 90 -1.65 -3.23 -10.30
N SER A 91 -2.51 -4.16 -9.88
CA SER A 91 -2.77 -5.37 -10.63
C SER A 91 -3.91 -5.18 -11.63
N ASP A 92 -3.94 -5.96 -12.71
CA ASP A 92 -5.06 -5.96 -13.67
C ASP A 92 -6.40 -6.30 -13.00
N SER A 93 -6.37 -7.13 -11.97
CA SER A 93 -7.57 -7.47 -11.20
C SER A 93 -8.08 -6.29 -10.38
N ASP A 94 -7.17 -5.50 -9.79
CA ASP A 94 -7.53 -4.28 -9.06
C ASP A 94 -8.12 -3.23 -10.01
N LEU A 95 -7.48 -3.01 -11.17
CA LEU A 95 -7.97 -2.08 -12.20
C LEU A 95 -9.40 -2.43 -12.62
N LYS A 96 -9.63 -3.70 -13.03
CA LYS A 96 -10.96 -4.19 -13.42
C LYS A 96 -12.00 -4.11 -12.30
N PHE A 97 -11.56 -4.30 -11.04
CA PHE A 97 -12.46 -4.20 -9.89
C PHE A 97 -12.95 -2.77 -9.70
N TYR A 98 -12.04 -1.80 -9.68
CA TYR A 98 -12.39 -0.40 -9.44
C TYR A 98 -13.11 0.23 -10.65
N GLU A 99 -12.72 -0.07 -11.87
CA GLU A 99 -13.47 0.36 -13.06
C GLU A 99 -14.91 -0.14 -13.06
N GLY A 100 -15.11 -1.43 -12.73
CA GLY A 100 -16.44 -2.00 -12.62
C GLY A 100 -17.27 -1.42 -11.46
N LEU A 101 -16.63 -1.09 -10.32
CA LEU A 101 -17.29 -0.45 -9.19
C LEU A 101 -17.79 0.95 -9.57
N ILE A 102 -16.96 1.75 -10.22
CA ILE A 102 -17.31 3.10 -10.68
C ILE A 102 -18.50 3.05 -11.63
N SER A 103 -18.42 2.21 -12.68
CA SER A 103 -19.51 2.04 -13.66
C SER A 103 -20.82 1.59 -13.02
N ALA A 104 -20.76 0.65 -12.05
CA ALA A 104 -21.93 0.18 -11.33
C ALA A 104 -22.56 1.29 -10.48
N TYR A 105 -21.73 2.10 -9.78
CA TYR A 105 -22.22 3.20 -8.96
C TYR A 105 -22.87 4.30 -9.81
N GLU A 106 -22.26 4.68 -10.93
CA GLU A 106 -22.80 5.69 -11.86
C GLU A 106 -24.15 5.25 -12.43
N THR A 107 -24.27 3.95 -12.75
CA THR A 107 -25.54 3.38 -13.23
C THR A 107 -26.65 3.43 -12.16
N ALA A 108 -26.32 3.17 -10.90
CA ALA A 108 -27.27 3.26 -9.78
C ALA A 108 -27.64 4.71 -9.48
N ALA A 109 -26.65 5.61 -9.43
CA ALA A 109 -26.86 7.03 -9.20
C ALA A 109 -27.76 7.68 -10.26
N ALA A 110 -27.63 7.28 -11.53
CA ALA A 110 -28.52 7.74 -12.61
C ALA A 110 -30.01 7.32 -12.40
N LYS A 111 -30.27 6.31 -11.56
CA LYS A 111 -31.61 5.86 -11.15
C LYS A 111 -32.07 6.48 -9.84
N GLY A 112 -31.25 7.37 -9.25
CA GLY A 112 -31.53 8.01 -7.95
C GLY A 112 -31.18 7.13 -6.74
N GLU A 113 -30.39 6.07 -6.92
CA GLU A 113 -29.95 5.20 -5.83
C GLU A 113 -28.65 5.72 -5.24
N GLY A 114 -28.60 5.98 -3.93
CA GLY A 114 -27.41 6.50 -3.23
C GLY A 114 -26.40 5.43 -2.82
N ALA A 115 -26.78 4.14 -2.92
CA ALA A 115 -25.95 3.00 -2.59
C ALA A 115 -26.39 1.76 -3.38
N LEU A 116 -25.48 0.82 -3.56
CA LEU A 116 -25.73 -0.44 -4.26
C LEU A 116 -24.92 -1.61 -3.67
N ARG A 117 -25.23 -2.82 -4.14
CA ARG A 117 -24.40 -4.00 -3.87
C ARG A 117 -23.53 -4.31 -5.09
N TYR A 118 -22.18 -4.25 -4.92
CA TYR A 118 -21.23 -4.61 -5.95
C TYR A 118 -20.33 -5.76 -5.49
N ARG A 119 -20.36 -6.90 -6.18
CA ARG A 119 -19.59 -8.12 -5.84
C ARG A 119 -19.70 -8.53 -4.36
N GLY A 120 -20.88 -8.36 -3.77
CA GLY A 120 -21.14 -8.69 -2.37
C GLY A 120 -20.86 -7.57 -1.37
N LEU A 121 -20.24 -6.47 -1.79
CA LEU A 121 -19.92 -5.32 -0.94
C LEU A 121 -21.06 -4.29 -0.99
N HIS A 122 -21.29 -3.64 0.14
CA HIS A 122 -22.06 -2.40 0.19
C HIS A 122 -21.19 -1.26 -0.36
N VAL A 123 -21.71 -0.52 -1.34
CA VAL A 123 -21.00 0.57 -2.02
C VAL A 123 -21.87 1.83 -1.99
N ASP A 124 -21.30 2.92 -1.52
CA ASP A 124 -21.88 4.25 -1.48
C ASP A 124 -20.95 5.30 -2.12
N LYS A 125 -21.29 6.57 -1.99
CA LYS A 125 -20.50 7.68 -2.55
C LYS A 125 -19.06 7.70 -2.07
N ALA A 126 -18.79 7.36 -0.80
CA ALA A 126 -17.42 7.35 -0.28
C ALA A 126 -16.55 6.26 -0.94
N HIS A 127 -17.15 5.10 -1.23
CA HIS A 127 -16.48 4.02 -1.95
C HIS A 127 -16.23 4.39 -3.43
N TYR A 128 -17.16 5.10 -4.06
CA TYR A 128 -17.00 5.62 -5.42
C TYR A 128 -15.84 6.62 -5.48
N ASP A 129 -15.83 7.62 -4.60
CA ASP A 129 -14.76 8.63 -4.58
C ASP A 129 -13.39 8.00 -4.37
N LYS A 130 -13.29 7.06 -3.41
CA LYS A 130 -12.07 6.28 -3.18
C LYS A 130 -11.64 5.50 -4.44
N ALA A 131 -12.59 4.94 -5.19
CA ALA A 131 -12.29 4.17 -6.40
C ALA A 131 -11.75 5.08 -7.53
N VAL A 132 -12.33 6.28 -7.69
CA VAL A 132 -11.86 7.28 -8.66
C VAL A 132 -10.43 7.70 -8.32
N ASP A 133 -10.18 8.14 -7.08
CA ASP A 133 -8.85 8.54 -6.61
C ASP A 133 -7.83 7.42 -6.80
N TRP A 134 -8.22 6.19 -6.52
CA TRP A 134 -7.33 5.03 -6.66
C TRP A 134 -6.96 4.77 -8.13
N LEU A 135 -7.92 4.85 -9.06
CA LEU A 135 -7.66 4.66 -10.49
C LEU A 135 -6.78 5.75 -11.09
N GLU A 136 -6.97 7.00 -10.70
CA GLU A 136 -6.10 8.09 -11.12
C GLU A 136 -4.65 7.83 -10.71
N GLN A 137 -4.44 7.51 -9.43
CA GLN A 137 -3.13 7.18 -8.89
C GLN A 137 -2.49 5.95 -9.55
N ALA A 138 -3.30 4.92 -9.84
CA ALA A 138 -2.83 3.72 -10.51
C ALA A 138 -2.36 4.00 -11.94
N ARG A 139 -3.07 4.85 -12.68
CA ARG A 139 -2.68 5.27 -14.04
C ARG A 139 -1.39 6.07 -14.03
N GLU A 140 -1.26 7.05 -13.15
CA GLU A 140 -0.02 7.83 -12.97
C GLU A 140 1.19 6.92 -12.70
N GLN A 141 1.03 5.93 -11.83
CA GLN A 141 2.09 4.98 -11.48
C GLN A 141 2.47 4.10 -12.67
N LEU A 142 1.50 3.62 -13.46
CA LEU A 142 1.76 2.82 -14.65
C LEU A 142 2.48 3.62 -15.73
N ASP A 143 2.14 4.89 -15.91
CA ASP A 143 2.79 5.78 -16.88
C ASP A 143 4.24 6.10 -16.47
N MET A 144 4.49 6.35 -15.18
CA MET A 144 5.85 6.50 -14.65
C MET A 144 6.71 5.25 -14.89
N ASN A 145 6.15 4.05 -14.64
CA ASN A 145 6.86 2.80 -14.86
C ASN A 145 7.18 2.54 -16.35
N ARG A 146 6.32 2.98 -17.28
CA ARG A 146 6.56 2.89 -18.72
C ARG A 146 7.65 3.85 -19.19
N SER A 147 7.75 5.01 -18.58
CA SER A 147 8.75 6.03 -18.93
C SER A 147 10.15 5.72 -18.38
N ALA A 148 10.25 4.81 -17.40
CA ALA A 148 11.51 4.40 -16.77
C ALA A 148 12.17 3.18 -17.43
N ASN A 149 11.51 2.50 -18.38
CA ASN A 149 12.00 1.37 -19.17
C ASN A 149 12.32 1.77 -20.60
#